data_a8f318c7ea6226a903410600d1b63998
#
_entry.id   a8f318c7ea6226a903410600d1b63998
#
_cell.length_a   1.000
_cell.length_b   1.000
_cell.length_c   1.000
_cell.angle_alpha   90.00
_cell.angle_beta   90.00
_cell.angle_gamma   90.00
#
_symmetry.space_group_name_H-M   'P 1'
#
loop_
_entity.id
_entity.type
_entity.pdbx_description
1 polymer ?
#
loop_
_entity_poly.entity_id
_entity_poly.type
_entity_poly.pdbx_seq_one_letter_code
_entity_poly.pdbx_strand_id
1 'polypeptide(L)'
;MMTYQYGQGQTYTIPIYSWYIEGGDKNILVDTGEMHPIQSKDRETAINGKIYTFEEGLAKWSLKPEDIHMIIHTHLHNDHCENDYKCINADIFVHEKELESIHAPHPLDYRYLEDFIEDVEDNGQIKTVRQDMEIIPGINVMHTPVHTPGGMTVFVETHMGRAAITGFCVIDENFDPPKEIRAMEMDVIPPGTHVDTYKAYDIMTKVKKMADLIIPLHEPRFACMETIPS
;
A
#
# COMPACT_ATOMS: atom_id res chain seq x y z
N MET A 1 14.21 5.40 4.71
CA MET A 1 14.25 5.25 6.20
C MET A 1 12.84 4.86 6.64
N MET A 2 12.68 3.71 7.31
CA MET A 2 11.35 3.18 7.67
C MET A 2 10.75 3.88 8.90
N THR A 3 11.59 4.29 9.84
CA THR A 3 11.17 4.88 11.12
C THR A 3 11.78 6.25 11.34
N TYR A 4 10.99 7.21 11.78
CA TYR A 4 11.44 8.58 12.08
C TYR A 4 12.26 8.61 13.37
N GLN A 5 13.48 9.10 13.29
CA GLN A 5 14.42 9.25 14.42
C GLN A 5 14.71 7.97 15.23
N TYR A 6 14.39 6.79 14.68
CA TYR A 6 14.68 5.51 15.32
C TYR A 6 15.35 4.54 14.35
N GLY A 7 16.17 3.60 14.87
CA GLY A 7 16.83 2.57 14.08
C GLY A 7 17.89 3.11 13.12
N GLN A 8 18.55 4.22 13.43
CA GLN A 8 19.60 4.80 12.59
C GLN A 8 20.73 3.81 12.33
N GLY A 9 21.11 3.66 11.05
CA GLY A 9 22.14 2.72 10.62
C GLY A 9 21.64 1.28 10.42
N GLN A 10 20.40 0.97 10.72
CA GLN A 10 19.78 -0.30 10.36
C GLN A 10 19.33 -0.29 8.89
N THR A 11 19.49 -1.43 8.23
CA THR A 11 19.01 -1.65 6.84
C THR A 11 17.97 -2.72 6.85
N TYR A 12 16.90 -2.51 6.09
CA TYR A 12 15.81 -3.45 5.91
C TYR A 12 15.71 -3.84 4.44
N THR A 13 15.49 -5.12 4.15
CA THR A 13 14.97 -5.55 2.86
C THR A 13 13.46 -5.55 2.99
N ILE A 14 12.80 -4.67 2.27
CA ILE A 14 11.36 -4.51 2.30
C ILE A 14 10.74 -5.12 1.05
N PRO A 15 9.64 -5.86 1.16
CA PRO A 15 8.86 -6.33 0.03
C PRO A 15 7.97 -5.21 -0.51
N ILE A 16 7.65 -5.30 -1.80
CA ILE A 16 6.58 -4.58 -2.46
C ILE A 16 5.42 -5.56 -2.64
N TYR A 17 4.21 -5.14 -2.34
CA TYR A 17 3.02 -6.00 -2.42
C TYR A 17 1.98 -5.45 -3.38
N SER A 18 1.28 -6.37 -4.02
CA SER A 18 -0.07 -6.21 -4.53
C SER A 18 -0.98 -7.12 -3.71
N TRP A 19 -2.06 -6.59 -3.14
CA TRP A 19 -2.96 -7.33 -2.26
C TRP A 19 -4.24 -7.70 -3.00
N TYR A 20 -4.51 -9.00 -3.13
CA TYR A 20 -5.78 -9.48 -3.67
C TYR A 20 -6.81 -9.62 -2.54
N ILE A 21 -7.98 -9.02 -2.70
CA ILE A 21 -9.10 -9.15 -1.75
C ILE A 21 -10.04 -10.22 -2.27
N GLU A 22 -10.10 -11.34 -1.55
CA GLU A 22 -10.96 -12.49 -1.86
C GLU A 22 -12.32 -12.38 -1.16
N GLY A 23 -13.36 -12.94 -1.77
CA GLY A 23 -14.65 -13.18 -1.12
C GLY A 23 -15.83 -12.37 -1.63
N GLY A 24 -15.62 -11.53 -2.64
CA GLY A 24 -16.70 -10.78 -3.31
C GLY A 24 -16.97 -11.26 -4.74
N ASP A 25 -17.95 -10.64 -5.40
CA ASP A 25 -18.27 -10.89 -6.82
C ASP A 25 -17.26 -10.25 -7.78
N LYS A 26 -16.34 -9.44 -7.26
CA LYS A 26 -15.31 -8.72 -8.02
C LYS A 26 -13.93 -9.15 -7.60
N ASN A 27 -13.02 -9.25 -8.57
CA ASN A 27 -11.60 -9.39 -8.32
C ASN A 27 -11.01 -8.01 -8.05
N ILE A 28 -10.51 -7.78 -6.85
CA ILE A 28 -10.07 -6.47 -6.37
C ILE A 28 -8.61 -6.56 -5.94
N LEU A 29 -7.80 -5.60 -6.40
CA LEU A 29 -6.44 -5.42 -5.94
C LEU A 29 -6.29 -4.13 -5.13
N VAL A 30 -5.38 -4.16 -4.17
CA VAL A 30 -4.81 -2.95 -3.58
C VAL A 30 -3.36 -2.89 -4.04
N ASP A 31 -3.04 -1.85 -4.80
CA ASP A 31 -1.79 -1.65 -5.54
C ASP A 31 -1.47 -2.77 -6.56
N THR A 32 -0.57 -2.50 -7.50
CA THR A 32 -0.19 -3.46 -8.55
C THR A 32 1.30 -3.81 -8.56
N GLY A 33 2.10 -3.16 -7.70
CA GLY A 33 3.52 -3.47 -7.52
C GLY A 33 4.43 -3.05 -8.67
N GLU A 34 5.69 -3.50 -8.60
CA GLU A 34 6.72 -3.25 -9.61
C GLU A 34 6.51 -4.10 -10.87
N MET A 35 6.77 -3.53 -12.06
CA MET A 35 6.70 -4.24 -13.34
C MET A 35 7.79 -5.32 -13.48
N HIS A 36 8.99 -5.05 -12.99
CA HIS A 36 10.16 -5.90 -13.13
C HIS A 36 10.82 -6.21 -11.77
N PRO A 37 10.16 -6.96 -10.88
CA PRO A 37 10.72 -7.28 -9.58
C PRO A 37 11.99 -8.12 -9.72
N ILE A 38 13.01 -7.79 -8.93
CA ILE A 38 14.27 -8.55 -8.96
C ILE A 38 14.08 -9.85 -8.18
N GLN A 39 13.81 -10.93 -8.89
CA GLN A 39 13.73 -12.28 -8.35
C GLN A 39 15.15 -12.82 -8.09
N SER A 40 15.59 -12.79 -6.84
CA SER A 40 16.87 -13.34 -6.43
C SER A 40 16.76 -14.10 -5.12
N LYS A 41 17.53 -15.18 -5.01
CA LYS A 41 17.54 -16.03 -3.83
C LYS A 41 17.94 -15.29 -2.55
N ASP A 42 18.84 -14.34 -2.65
CA ASP A 42 19.28 -13.53 -1.50
C ASP A 42 18.16 -12.62 -1.00
N ARG A 43 17.41 -11.98 -1.90
CA ARG A 43 16.25 -11.14 -1.56
C ARG A 43 15.12 -11.97 -0.97
N GLU A 44 14.78 -13.11 -1.61
CA GLU A 44 13.75 -14.03 -1.11
C GLU A 44 14.09 -14.54 0.29
N THR A 45 15.37 -14.84 0.54
CA THR A 45 15.84 -15.26 1.88
C THR A 45 15.70 -14.10 2.88
N ALA A 46 16.04 -12.88 2.48
CA ALA A 46 16.00 -11.72 3.36
C ALA A 46 14.59 -11.34 3.81
N ILE A 47 13.58 -11.55 2.95
CA ILE A 47 12.16 -11.32 3.29
C ILE A 47 11.46 -12.58 3.81
N ASN A 48 12.16 -13.72 3.86
CA ASN A 48 11.57 -15.03 4.17
C ASN A 48 10.33 -15.35 3.31
N GLY A 49 10.40 -15.03 2.02
CA GLY A 49 9.27 -15.18 1.09
C GLY A 49 9.74 -15.39 -0.34
N LYS A 50 8.80 -15.53 -1.26
CA LYS A 50 9.08 -15.66 -2.68
C LYS A 50 8.68 -14.38 -3.41
N ILE A 51 9.51 -13.96 -4.37
CA ILE A 51 9.24 -12.80 -5.23
C ILE A 51 8.59 -13.32 -6.52
N TYR A 52 7.44 -12.76 -6.86
CA TYR A 52 6.66 -13.09 -8.04
C TYR A 52 6.61 -11.90 -9.00
N THR A 53 6.51 -12.16 -10.30
CA THR A 53 6.00 -11.14 -11.22
C THR A 53 4.50 -10.92 -10.93
N PHE A 54 3.94 -9.84 -11.45
CA PHE A 54 2.51 -9.54 -11.29
C PHE A 54 1.62 -10.69 -11.76
N GLU A 55 1.92 -11.23 -12.96
CA GLU A 55 1.18 -12.35 -13.55
C GLU A 55 1.36 -13.65 -12.78
N GLU A 56 2.57 -13.94 -12.28
CA GLU A 56 2.81 -15.13 -11.42
C GLU A 56 2.02 -15.03 -10.11
N GLY A 57 1.90 -13.81 -9.54
CA GLY A 57 1.09 -13.55 -8.35
C GLY A 57 -0.38 -13.85 -8.61
N LEU A 58 -0.95 -13.29 -9.66
CA LEU A 58 -2.36 -13.52 -10.04
C LEU A 58 -2.65 -14.98 -10.40
N ALA A 59 -1.71 -15.66 -11.06
CA ALA A 59 -1.87 -17.06 -11.45
C ALA A 59 -2.06 -18.00 -10.25
N LYS A 60 -1.59 -17.64 -9.05
CA LYS A 60 -1.86 -18.41 -7.80
C LYS A 60 -3.36 -18.51 -7.49
N TRP A 61 -4.12 -17.52 -7.90
CA TRP A 61 -5.58 -17.43 -7.75
C TRP A 61 -6.32 -17.79 -9.04
N SER A 62 -5.62 -18.34 -10.04
CA SER A 62 -6.17 -18.66 -11.37
C SER A 62 -6.71 -17.43 -12.10
N LEU A 63 -6.12 -16.24 -11.84
CA LEU A 63 -6.48 -14.98 -12.43
C LEU A 63 -5.40 -14.51 -13.41
N LYS A 64 -5.83 -13.65 -14.34
CA LYS A 64 -4.99 -12.86 -15.24
C LYS A 64 -5.27 -11.37 -15.01
N PRO A 65 -4.42 -10.46 -15.49
CA PRO A 65 -4.66 -9.03 -15.35
C PRO A 65 -6.03 -8.56 -15.87
N GLU A 66 -6.50 -9.15 -16.97
CA GLU A 66 -7.80 -8.82 -17.57
C GLU A 66 -9.00 -9.26 -16.72
N ASP A 67 -8.80 -10.14 -15.74
CA ASP A 67 -9.84 -10.60 -14.82
C ASP A 67 -10.02 -9.64 -13.62
N ILE A 68 -9.16 -8.65 -13.48
CA ILE A 68 -9.25 -7.65 -12.39
C ILE A 68 -10.33 -6.63 -12.75
N HIS A 69 -11.25 -6.41 -11.80
CA HIS A 69 -12.38 -5.51 -11.96
C HIS A 69 -12.16 -4.17 -11.26
N MET A 70 -11.26 -4.12 -10.28
CA MET A 70 -11.03 -2.95 -9.47
C MET A 70 -9.61 -2.94 -8.92
N ILE A 71 -8.98 -1.77 -8.95
CA ILE A 71 -7.72 -1.48 -8.27
C ILE A 71 -7.98 -0.30 -7.33
N ILE A 72 -7.49 -0.38 -6.11
CA ILE A 72 -7.53 0.71 -5.13
C ILE A 72 -6.09 1.05 -4.79
N HIS A 73 -5.61 2.22 -5.21
CA HIS A 73 -4.25 2.63 -4.90
C HIS A 73 -4.13 3.20 -3.50
N THR A 74 -3.12 2.71 -2.78
CA THR A 74 -2.67 3.35 -1.55
C THR A 74 -2.02 4.69 -1.86
N HIS A 75 -1.20 4.76 -2.89
CA HIS A 75 -0.58 5.95 -3.47
C HIS A 75 0.05 5.61 -4.85
N LEU A 76 0.55 6.60 -5.59
CA LEU A 76 1.05 6.43 -6.95
C LEU A 76 2.57 6.50 -7.10
N HIS A 77 3.36 6.10 -6.10
CA HIS A 77 4.77 5.84 -6.38
C HIS A 77 4.89 4.65 -7.33
N ASN A 78 5.91 4.67 -8.16
CA ASN A 78 6.08 3.70 -9.26
C ASN A 78 6.00 2.24 -8.80
N ASP A 79 6.58 1.90 -7.67
CA ASP A 79 6.54 0.55 -7.10
C ASP A 79 5.14 0.08 -6.64
N HIS A 80 4.10 0.90 -6.79
CA HIS A 80 2.70 0.58 -6.47
C HIS A 80 1.76 0.56 -7.67
N CYS A 81 2.13 1.17 -8.82
CA CYS A 81 1.23 1.35 -9.97
C CYS A 81 1.78 0.86 -11.33
N GLU A 82 2.97 0.27 -11.36
CA GLU A 82 3.64 -0.08 -12.64
C GLU A 82 2.93 -1.16 -13.48
N ASN A 83 1.95 -1.88 -12.92
CA ASN A 83 1.21 -2.91 -13.67
C ASN A 83 -0.25 -2.54 -13.99
N ASP A 84 -0.68 -1.32 -13.72
CA ASP A 84 -2.05 -0.86 -13.93
C ASP A 84 -2.52 -1.06 -15.37
N TYR A 85 -1.68 -0.70 -16.34
CA TYR A 85 -1.97 -0.79 -17.79
C TYR A 85 -2.32 -2.21 -18.27
N LYS A 86 -1.95 -3.25 -17.50
CA LYS A 86 -2.30 -4.64 -17.80
C LYS A 86 -3.74 -4.98 -17.44
N CYS A 87 -4.33 -4.25 -16.47
CA CYS A 87 -5.67 -4.49 -15.95
C CYS A 87 -6.72 -3.70 -16.73
N ILE A 88 -6.84 -3.97 -18.02
CA ILE A 88 -7.63 -3.19 -18.99
C ILE A 88 -9.14 -3.10 -18.68
N ASN A 89 -9.66 -3.96 -17.81
CA ASN A 89 -11.07 -3.99 -17.42
C ASN A 89 -11.32 -3.40 -16.02
N ALA A 90 -10.27 -2.91 -15.35
CA ALA A 90 -10.39 -2.43 -13.98
C ALA A 90 -10.85 -0.98 -13.90
N ASP A 91 -11.75 -0.67 -12.94
CA ASP A 91 -11.91 0.68 -12.39
C ASP A 91 -10.78 0.93 -11.39
N ILE A 92 -10.04 2.03 -11.51
CA ILE A 92 -8.84 2.34 -10.71
C ILE A 92 -9.12 3.52 -9.80
N PHE A 93 -9.22 3.27 -8.50
CA PHE A 93 -9.54 4.27 -7.48
C PHE A 93 -8.27 4.93 -6.95
N VAL A 94 -8.15 6.25 -7.16
CA VAL A 94 -7.00 7.06 -6.79
C VAL A 94 -7.46 8.34 -6.12
N HIS A 95 -6.78 8.76 -5.05
CA HIS A 95 -7.07 10.05 -4.42
C HIS A 95 -6.64 11.22 -5.34
N GLU A 96 -7.46 12.29 -5.41
CA GLU A 96 -7.20 13.43 -6.30
C GLU A 96 -5.81 14.04 -6.14
N LYS A 97 -5.27 14.07 -4.91
CA LYS A 97 -3.94 14.61 -4.64
C LYS A 97 -2.79 13.71 -5.13
N GLU A 98 -3.02 12.42 -5.35
CA GLU A 98 -2.04 11.56 -6.01
C GLU A 98 -1.98 11.89 -7.51
N LEU A 99 -3.14 12.13 -8.15
CA LEU A 99 -3.19 12.58 -9.54
C LEU A 99 -2.51 13.95 -9.70
N GLU A 100 -2.77 14.89 -8.79
CA GLU A 100 -2.05 16.17 -8.76
C GLU A 100 -0.53 15.97 -8.61
N SER A 101 -0.11 15.02 -7.73
CA SER A 101 1.30 14.78 -7.45
C SER A 101 2.03 14.09 -8.61
N ILE A 102 1.39 13.15 -9.33
CA ILE A 102 2.03 12.46 -10.45
C ILE A 102 2.19 13.37 -11.67
N HIS A 103 1.23 14.28 -11.94
CA HIS A 103 1.32 15.25 -13.03
C HIS A 103 2.24 16.45 -12.72
N ALA A 104 2.46 16.77 -11.44
CA ALA A 104 3.33 17.85 -11.01
C ALA A 104 4.15 17.45 -9.78
N PRO A 105 5.06 16.47 -9.91
CA PRO A 105 5.78 15.91 -8.78
C PRO A 105 6.69 16.94 -8.12
N HIS A 106 6.73 16.90 -6.78
CA HIS A 106 7.68 17.71 -6.04
C HIS A 106 9.11 17.25 -6.33
N PRO A 107 10.09 18.14 -6.51
CA PRO A 107 11.49 17.75 -6.83
C PRO A 107 12.15 16.78 -5.83
N LEU A 108 11.67 16.72 -4.59
CA LEU A 108 12.15 15.76 -3.59
C LEU A 108 11.49 14.37 -3.73
N ASP A 109 10.47 14.24 -4.55
CA ASP A 109 9.74 12.97 -4.74
C ASP A 109 9.79 12.50 -6.20
N TYR A 110 10.92 11.92 -6.56
CA TYR A 110 11.24 11.42 -7.90
C TYR A 110 10.58 10.06 -8.23
N ARG A 111 9.77 9.52 -7.33
CA ARG A 111 9.12 8.21 -7.49
C ARG A 111 7.80 8.28 -8.23
N TYR A 112 7.28 9.48 -8.49
CA TYR A 112 6.16 9.68 -9.37
C TYR A 112 6.63 9.66 -10.83
N LEU A 113 6.14 8.69 -11.60
CA LEU A 113 6.45 8.52 -13.01
C LEU A 113 5.14 8.49 -13.80
N GLU A 114 4.83 9.59 -14.49
CA GLU A 114 3.56 9.80 -15.21
C GLU A 114 3.27 8.72 -16.24
N ASP A 115 4.31 8.19 -16.91
CA ASP A 115 4.21 7.14 -17.94
C ASP A 115 3.38 5.92 -17.49
N PHE A 116 3.33 5.62 -16.19
CA PHE A 116 2.60 4.45 -15.67
C PHE A 116 1.09 4.68 -15.52
N ILE A 117 0.62 5.92 -15.54
CA ILE A 117 -0.79 6.24 -15.38
C ILE A 117 -1.45 6.78 -16.66
N GLU A 118 -0.65 7.26 -17.62
CA GLU A 118 -1.12 7.89 -18.85
C GLU A 118 -2.13 7.00 -19.61
N ASP A 119 -1.78 5.75 -19.86
CA ASP A 119 -2.64 4.80 -20.58
C ASP A 119 -3.99 4.58 -19.88
N VAL A 120 -4.01 4.46 -18.55
CA VAL A 120 -5.23 4.20 -17.79
C VAL A 120 -6.10 5.44 -17.62
N GLU A 121 -5.51 6.64 -17.63
CA GLU A 121 -6.23 7.90 -17.72
C GLU A 121 -6.89 8.08 -19.09
N ASP A 122 -6.16 7.87 -20.18
CA ASP A 122 -6.66 7.96 -21.55
C ASP A 122 -7.79 6.96 -21.80
N ASN A 123 -7.73 5.79 -21.19
CA ASN A 123 -8.77 4.76 -21.26
C ASN A 123 -9.99 5.06 -20.35
N GLY A 124 -9.96 6.13 -19.53
CA GLY A 124 -11.06 6.51 -18.63
C GLY A 124 -11.28 5.55 -17.46
N GLN A 125 -10.25 4.79 -17.06
CA GLN A 125 -10.33 3.82 -15.97
C GLN A 125 -10.27 4.49 -14.58
N ILE A 126 -9.71 5.71 -14.48
CA ILE A 126 -9.51 6.41 -13.20
C ILE A 126 -10.83 6.83 -12.55
N LYS A 127 -10.99 6.48 -11.29
CA LYS A 127 -12.08 6.90 -10.39
C LYS A 127 -11.49 7.73 -9.25
N THR A 128 -11.67 9.03 -9.35
CA THR A 128 -11.09 9.96 -8.39
C THR A 128 -11.78 9.92 -7.04
N VAL A 129 -11.02 9.62 -5.99
CA VAL A 129 -11.45 9.71 -4.59
C VAL A 129 -11.12 11.10 -4.04
N ARG A 130 -12.10 11.76 -3.36
CA ARG A 130 -11.93 13.11 -2.79
C ARG A 130 -12.14 13.18 -1.29
N GLN A 131 -12.66 12.12 -0.70
CA GLN A 131 -12.98 12.04 0.73
C GLN A 131 -13.00 10.58 1.18
N ASP A 132 -13.00 10.38 2.48
CA ASP A 132 -13.23 9.05 3.06
C ASP A 132 -14.57 8.50 2.56
N MET A 133 -14.58 7.27 2.05
CA MET A 133 -15.79 6.66 1.50
C MET A 133 -15.73 5.13 1.50
N GLU A 134 -16.90 4.52 1.44
CA GLU A 134 -17.03 3.11 1.10
C GLU A 134 -17.00 2.96 -0.42
N ILE A 135 -16.06 2.15 -0.93
CA ILE A 135 -15.92 1.86 -2.36
C ILE A 135 -16.97 0.83 -2.79
N ILE A 136 -17.05 -0.27 -2.04
CA ILE A 136 -18.09 -1.29 -2.11
C ILE A 136 -18.38 -1.79 -0.69
N PRO A 137 -19.50 -2.48 -0.42
CA PRO A 137 -19.78 -3.00 0.90
C PRO A 137 -18.63 -3.78 1.51
N GLY A 138 -18.16 -3.32 2.67
CA GLY A 138 -17.04 -3.93 3.39
C GLY A 138 -15.65 -3.45 2.99
N ILE A 139 -15.50 -2.61 1.97
CA ILE A 139 -14.21 -2.00 1.59
C ILE A 139 -14.32 -0.49 1.64
N ASN A 140 -13.57 0.12 2.55
CA ASN A 140 -13.57 1.56 2.79
C ASN A 140 -12.17 2.14 2.55
N VAL A 141 -12.10 3.37 2.07
CA VAL A 141 -10.85 4.13 1.97
C VAL A 141 -10.90 5.35 2.87
N MET A 142 -9.78 5.65 3.51
CA MET A 142 -9.57 6.86 4.29
C MET A 142 -8.37 7.62 3.74
N HIS A 143 -8.53 8.92 3.52
CA HIS A 143 -7.42 9.80 3.15
C HIS A 143 -6.44 9.90 4.33
N THR A 144 -5.23 9.43 4.11
CA THR A 144 -4.16 9.36 5.11
C THR A 144 -2.87 9.95 4.55
N PRO A 145 -2.77 11.31 4.44
CA PRO A 145 -1.60 11.99 3.88
C PRO A 145 -0.40 11.92 4.84
N VAL A 146 0.14 10.73 4.98
CA VAL A 146 1.32 10.45 5.81
C VAL A 146 2.57 10.43 4.98
N HIS A 147 2.64 9.52 4.01
CA HIS A 147 3.80 9.28 3.16
C HIS A 147 3.77 10.18 1.92
N THR A 148 2.62 10.28 1.30
CA THR A 148 2.34 11.14 0.15
C THR A 148 1.15 12.05 0.43
N PRO A 149 0.95 13.14 -0.34
CA PRO A 149 -0.16 14.07 -0.12
C PRO A 149 -1.55 13.45 -0.30
N GLY A 150 -1.68 12.46 -1.16
CA GLY A 150 -2.95 11.78 -1.47
C GLY A 150 -3.02 10.34 -0.96
N GLY A 151 -2.07 9.91 -0.13
CA GLY A 151 -2.03 8.55 0.38
C GLY A 151 -3.35 8.12 1.04
N MET A 152 -3.76 6.87 0.81
CA MET A 152 -4.96 6.28 1.40
C MET A 152 -4.65 5.03 2.20
N THR A 153 -5.41 4.79 3.26
CA THR A 153 -5.50 3.49 3.93
C THR A 153 -6.76 2.78 3.47
N VAL A 154 -6.62 1.52 3.07
CA VAL A 154 -7.74 0.67 2.65
C VAL A 154 -8.16 -0.21 3.82
N PHE A 155 -9.40 -0.05 4.27
CA PHE A 155 -10.00 -0.89 5.30
C PHE A 155 -10.84 -1.99 4.66
N VAL A 156 -10.63 -3.21 5.10
CA VAL A 156 -11.35 -4.40 4.64
C VAL A 156 -12.03 -5.07 5.84
N GLU A 157 -13.35 -5.21 5.79
CA GLU A 157 -14.09 -5.98 6.79
C GLU A 157 -13.87 -7.47 6.54
N THR A 158 -13.33 -8.18 7.53
CA THR A 158 -13.06 -9.61 7.46
C THR A 158 -13.79 -10.37 8.57
N HIS A 159 -13.84 -11.69 8.49
CA HIS A 159 -14.41 -12.52 9.57
C HIS A 159 -13.63 -12.41 10.90
N MET A 160 -12.39 -11.93 10.87
CA MET A 160 -11.53 -11.71 12.04
C MET A 160 -11.52 -10.25 12.53
N GLY A 161 -12.37 -9.39 11.96
CA GLY A 161 -12.42 -7.97 12.23
C GLY A 161 -11.95 -7.12 11.07
N ARG A 162 -11.76 -5.83 11.33
CA ARG A 162 -11.36 -4.85 10.32
C ARG A 162 -9.85 -4.87 10.11
N ALA A 163 -9.41 -5.21 8.91
CA ALA A 163 -8.02 -5.09 8.47
C ALA A 163 -7.77 -3.69 7.85
N ALA A 164 -6.58 -3.12 8.08
CA ALA A 164 -6.14 -1.87 7.47
C ALA A 164 -4.85 -2.09 6.69
N ILE A 165 -4.93 -2.04 5.36
CA ILE A 165 -3.77 -1.96 4.46
C ILE A 165 -3.35 -0.50 4.41
N THR A 166 -2.20 -0.18 4.99
CA THR A 166 -1.79 1.21 5.18
C THR A 166 -1.10 1.77 3.92
N GLY A 167 -1.41 3.01 3.55
CA GLY A 167 -0.78 3.70 2.42
C GLY A 167 0.51 4.45 2.81
N PHE A 168 1.29 3.92 3.75
CA PHE A 168 2.53 4.57 4.19
C PHE A 168 3.71 3.62 4.07
N CYS A 169 4.90 4.17 3.86
CA CYS A 169 6.14 3.40 3.83
C CYS A 169 6.53 2.95 5.26
N VAL A 170 5.91 1.88 5.75
CA VAL A 170 5.99 1.39 7.15
C VAL A 170 6.19 -0.12 7.25
N ILE A 171 6.71 -0.53 8.40
CA ILE A 171 6.87 -1.90 8.89
C ILE A 171 6.21 -2.03 10.28
N ASP A 172 6.22 -3.21 10.88
CA ASP A 172 5.58 -3.46 12.18
C ASP A 172 6.06 -2.51 13.29
N GLU A 173 7.35 -2.19 13.37
CA GLU A 173 7.90 -1.26 14.38
C GLU A 173 7.28 0.13 14.36
N ASN A 174 6.71 0.54 13.23
CA ASN A 174 6.00 1.81 13.15
C ASN A 174 4.69 1.78 13.97
N PHE A 175 4.01 0.64 14.03
CA PHE A 175 2.73 0.47 14.73
C PHE A 175 2.86 -0.25 16.09
N ASP A 176 3.92 -1.02 16.29
CA ASP A 176 4.28 -1.61 17.59
C ASP A 176 5.70 -1.20 18.01
N PRO A 177 5.88 0.05 18.46
CA PRO A 177 7.19 0.57 18.81
C PRO A 177 7.87 -0.23 19.90
N PRO A 178 9.22 -0.29 19.92
CA PRO A 178 9.98 -0.87 21.02
C PRO A 178 9.64 -0.27 22.38
N LYS A 179 9.95 -1.02 23.42
CA LYS A 179 9.61 -0.65 24.83
C LYS A 179 10.14 0.74 25.22
N GLU A 180 11.32 1.10 24.73
CA GLU A 180 11.98 2.38 25.00
C GLU A 180 11.19 3.56 24.44
N ILE A 181 10.60 3.37 23.26
CA ILE A 181 9.76 4.38 22.60
C ILE A 181 8.39 4.46 23.29
N ARG A 182 7.79 3.31 23.60
CA ARG A 182 6.52 3.26 24.36
C ARG A 182 6.64 3.89 25.76
N ALA A 183 7.80 3.79 26.37
CA ALA A 183 8.06 4.45 27.67
C ALA A 183 8.06 5.99 27.58
N MET A 184 8.16 6.56 26.37
CA MET A 184 7.98 7.98 26.08
C MET A 184 6.52 8.34 25.71
N GLU A 185 5.57 7.45 25.99
CA GLU A 185 4.14 7.61 25.67
C GLU A 185 3.87 7.74 24.15
N MET A 186 4.74 7.16 23.31
CA MET A 186 4.56 7.14 21.87
C MET A 186 3.95 5.79 21.44
N ASP A 187 2.72 5.83 20.93
CA ASP A 187 1.98 4.65 20.49
C ASP A 187 2.37 4.16 19.09
N VAL A 188 2.95 5.04 18.28
CA VAL A 188 3.41 4.79 16.90
C VAL A 188 4.70 5.56 16.63
N ILE A 189 5.45 5.12 15.62
CA ILE A 189 6.59 5.86 15.07
C ILE A 189 6.25 6.25 13.63
N PRO A 190 6.18 7.55 13.27
CA PRO A 190 5.98 7.96 11.89
C PRO A 190 7.02 7.35 10.94
N PRO A 191 6.69 7.11 9.65
CA PRO A 191 7.69 6.69 8.67
C PRO A 191 8.78 7.75 8.50
N GLY A 192 9.98 7.34 8.11
CA GLY A 192 11.09 8.26 7.88
C GLY A 192 10.90 9.19 6.69
N THR A 193 10.05 8.77 5.72
CA THR A 193 9.58 9.60 4.61
C THR A 193 8.11 9.95 4.84
N HIS A 194 7.83 11.22 5.12
CA HIS A 194 6.49 11.70 5.44
C HIS A 194 6.32 13.16 5.03
N VAL A 195 5.08 13.57 4.83
CA VAL A 195 4.72 14.94 4.44
C VAL A 195 4.79 15.89 5.63
N ASP A 196 4.27 15.46 6.78
CA ASP A 196 4.20 16.25 8.02
C ASP A 196 4.28 15.30 9.22
N THR A 197 5.27 15.50 10.09
CA THR A 197 5.56 14.58 11.19
C THR A 197 4.42 14.48 12.20
N TYR A 198 3.84 15.60 12.60
CA TYR A 198 2.78 15.63 13.63
C TYR A 198 1.49 15.02 13.08
N LYS A 199 1.12 15.40 11.86
CA LYS A 199 -0.04 14.80 11.18
C LYS A 199 0.14 13.30 10.95
N ALA A 200 1.35 12.87 10.59
CA ALA A 200 1.66 11.46 10.41
C ALA A 200 1.41 10.68 11.71
N TYR A 201 1.90 11.18 12.86
CA TYR A 201 1.67 10.57 14.15
C TYR A 201 0.17 10.46 14.50
N ASP A 202 -0.57 11.57 14.35
CA ASP A 202 -2.00 11.62 14.67
C ASP A 202 -2.82 10.68 13.79
N ILE A 203 -2.55 10.67 12.47
CA ILE A 203 -3.22 9.80 11.49
C ILE A 203 -2.92 8.33 11.77
N MET A 204 -1.66 7.97 11.99
CA MET A 204 -1.27 6.59 12.30
C MET A 204 -1.92 6.10 13.60
N THR A 205 -1.96 6.94 14.62
CA THR A 205 -2.67 6.65 15.88
C THR A 205 -4.16 6.44 15.65
N LYS A 206 -4.78 7.23 14.76
CA LYS A 206 -6.19 7.07 14.38
C LYS A 206 -6.40 5.74 13.64
N VAL A 207 -5.57 5.42 12.63
CA VAL A 207 -5.65 4.16 11.87
C VAL A 207 -5.50 2.96 12.81
N LYS A 208 -4.51 2.98 13.70
CA LYS A 208 -4.28 1.92 14.69
C LYS A 208 -5.50 1.64 15.57
N LYS A 209 -6.27 2.68 15.93
CA LYS A 209 -7.49 2.55 16.76
C LYS A 209 -8.71 2.08 15.95
N MET A 210 -8.69 2.20 14.63
CA MET A 210 -9.82 1.86 13.75
C MET A 210 -9.76 0.44 13.21
N ALA A 211 -8.63 -0.26 13.36
CA ALA A 211 -8.41 -1.58 12.82
C ALA A 211 -8.10 -2.61 13.91
N ASP A 212 -8.59 -3.82 13.71
CA ASP A 212 -8.25 -4.98 14.53
C ASP A 212 -6.94 -5.63 14.04
N LEU A 213 -6.63 -5.48 12.75
CA LEU A 213 -5.41 -5.95 12.11
C LEU A 213 -4.80 -4.83 11.27
N ILE A 214 -3.56 -4.45 11.61
CA ILE A 214 -2.77 -3.53 10.78
C ILE A 214 -1.92 -4.35 9.81
N ILE A 215 -1.94 -3.95 8.55
CA ILE A 215 -1.09 -4.48 7.47
C ILE A 215 -0.18 -3.34 7.02
N PRO A 216 1.02 -3.20 7.63
CA PRO A 216 2.01 -2.23 7.19
C PRO A 216 2.47 -2.55 5.77
N LEU A 217 2.54 -1.54 4.91
CA LEU A 217 2.65 -1.70 3.46
C LEU A 217 3.88 -2.51 3.02
N HIS A 218 4.97 -2.46 3.78
CA HIS A 218 6.24 -3.10 3.43
C HIS A 218 6.73 -4.11 4.49
N GLU A 219 5.83 -4.66 5.28
CA GLU A 219 6.19 -5.57 6.38
C GLU A 219 6.62 -6.96 5.89
N PRO A 220 7.89 -7.39 6.12
CA PRO A 220 8.39 -8.67 5.60
C PRO A 220 7.65 -9.91 6.09
N ARG A 221 7.03 -9.88 7.29
CA ARG A 221 6.34 -11.07 7.83
C ARG A 221 5.21 -11.60 6.95
N PHE A 222 4.63 -10.75 6.11
CA PHE A 222 3.56 -11.15 5.20
C PHE A 222 4.08 -11.88 3.95
N ALA A 223 5.37 -11.79 3.63
CA ALA A 223 5.93 -12.39 2.41
C ALA A 223 5.84 -13.94 2.38
N CYS A 224 5.69 -14.59 3.53
CA CYS A 224 5.51 -16.03 3.64
C CYS A 224 4.05 -16.46 3.88
N MET A 225 3.09 -15.51 3.95
CA MET A 225 1.68 -15.81 4.19
C MET A 225 0.93 -15.88 2.85
N GLU A 226 0.04 -16.86 2.71
CA GLU A 226 -0.82 -16.96 1.52
C GLU A 226 -2.08 -16.12 1.66
N THR A 227 -2.63 -16.06 2.87
CA THR A 227 -3.86 -15.31 3.19
C THR A 227 -3.72 -14.54 4.49
N ILE A 228 -4.37 -13.39 4.59
CA ILE A 228 -4.44 -12.54 5.77
C ILE A 228 -5.88 -12.05 5.92
N PRO A 229 -6.49 -12.21 7.11
CA PRO A 229 -6.08 -13.06 8.23
C PRO A 229 -6.16 -14.54 7.87
N SER A 230 -5.27 -15.34 8.43
CA SER A 230 -5.18 -16.79 8.18
C SER A 230 -5.97 -17.57 9.23
#